data_e0c74a8bd5bc5bc1186117bc9660de07
#
_entry.id   e0c74a8bd5bc5bc1186117bc9660de07
#
_cell.length_a   1.000
_cell.length_b   1.000
_cell.length_c   1.000
_cell.angle_alpha   90.00
_cell.angle_beta   90.00
_cell.angle_gamma   90.00
#
_symmetry.space_group_name_H-M   'P 1'
#
loop_
_entity.id
_entity.type
_entity.pdbx_description
1 polymer ?
#
loop_
_entity_poly.entity_id
_entity_poly.type
_entity_poly.pdbx_seq_one_letter_code
_entity_poly.pdbx_strand_id
1 'polypeptide(L)'
;MNIKVKFFEDKFVEAIGAGIYEIYVQINSKEELLYVGESVFVLVRCATHLYEIIKGNGYLGFTKEMIENYNITLAFKLLISEYDKKMRKAQ
;
A
#
# COMPACT_ATOMS: atom_id res chain seq x y z
N MET A 1 -9.77 4.13 16.60
CA MET A 1 -9.04 3.47 15.48
C MET A 1 -7.56 3.80 15.59
N ASN A 2 -6.71 2.77 15.69
CA ASN A 2 -5.27 2.93 15.87
C ASN A 2 -4.51 2.44 14.63
N ILE A 3 -4.72 3.12 13.53
CA ILE A 3 -4.05 2.78 12.28
C ILE A 3 -3.05 3.88 11.93
N LYS A 4 -1.79 3.48 11.74
CA LYS A 4 -0.75 4.35 11.22
C LYS A 4 -0.52 3.97 9.77
N VAL A 5 -0.34 4.96 8.92
CA VAL A 5 -0.13 4.73 7.50
C VAL A 5 1.17 5.40 7.06
N LYS A 6 2.02 4.60 6.41
CA LYS A 6 3.20 5.08 5.73
C LYS A 6 2.92 4.97 4.24
N PHE A 7 2.78 6.11 3.57
CA PHE A 7 2.27 6.14 2.20
C PHE A 7 3.33 6.69 1.26
N PHE A 8 4.14 5.78 0.68
CA PHE A 8 5.18 6.12 -0.29
C PHE A 8 6.12 7.22 0.19
N GLU A 9 6.56 7.14 1.45
CA GLU A 9 7.26 8.23 2.15
C GLU A 9 8.46 8.79 1.38
N ASP A 10 9.24 7.94 0.74
CA ASP A 10 10.44 8.37 0.01
C ASP A 10 10.24 8.51 -1.49
N LYS A 11 9.07 8.11 -2.01
CA LYS A 11 8.83 8.06 -3.46
C LYS A 11 7.42 8.51 -3.81
N PHE A 12 6.91 9.48 -3.09
CA PHE A 12 5.54 9.92 -3.26
C PHE A 12 5.26 10.42 -4.68
N VAL A 13 6.15 11.24 -5.22
CA VAL A 13 5.97 11.80 -6.57
C VAL A 13 6.01 10.71 -7.64
N GLU A 14 6.96 9.77 -7.50
CA GLU A 14 7.09 8.67 -8.44
C GLU A 14 5.87 7.75 -8.44
N ALA A 15 5.18 7.67 -7.31
CA ALA A 15 4.00 6.82 -7.16
C ALA A 15 2.73 7.43 -7.77
N ILE A 16 2.76 8.69 -8.21
CA ILE A 16 1.58 9.33 -8.80
C ILE A 16 1.14 8.60 -10.08
N GLY A 17 2.09 8.16 -10.89
CA GLY A 17 1.80 7.50 -12.15
C GLY A 17 1.70 5.99 -12.05
N ALA A 18 2.12 5.32 -13.10
CA ALA A 18 2.05 3.86 -13.19
C ALA A 18 3.22 3.19 -12.49
N GLY A 19 3.00 1.98 -11.99
CA GLY A 19 4.06 1.21 -11.37
C GLY A 19 3.55 -0.04 -10.68
N ILE A 20 4.49 -0.70 -10.01
CA ILE A 20 4.24 -1.89 -9.18
C ILE A 20 4.46 -1.47 -7.74
N TYR A 21 3.54 -1.83 -6.88
CA TYR A 21 3.57 -1.43 -5.47
C TYR A 21 3.41 -2.63 -4.55
N GLU A 22 3.82 -2.43 -3.30
CA GLU A 22 3.67 -3.42 -2.25
C GLU A 22 2.94 -2.81 -1.07
N ILE A 23 2.11 -3.60 -0.42
CA ILE A 23 1.43 -3.21 0.82
C ILE A 23 1.91 -4.14 1.92
N TYR A 24 2.44 -3.55 2.99
CA TYR A 24 2.89 -4.28 4.17
C TYR A 24 1.98 -3.96 5.34
N VAL A 25 1.78 -4.94 6.21
CA VAL A 25 1.05 -4.75 7.46
C VAL A 25 1.95 -5.13 8.62
N GLN A 26 1.90 -4.32 9.69
CA GLN A 26 2.61 -4.61 10.93
C GLN A 26 1.62 -4.62 12.07
N ILE A 27 1.53 -5.75 12.75
CA ILE A 27 0.73 -5.94 13.95
C ILE A 27 1.66 -6.57 14.97
N ASN A 28 1.71 -5.99 16.19
CA ASN A 28 2.56 -6.51 17.27
C ASN A 28 4.04 -6.61 16.85
N SER A 29 4.54 -5.58 16.21
CA SER A 29 5.96 -5.44 15.79
C SER A 29 6.42 -6.44 14.73
N LYS A 30 5.51 -7.20 14.14
CA LYS A 30 5.83 -8.12 13.06
C LYS A 30 5.30 -7.58 11.74
N GLU A 31 6.20 -7.30 10.79
CA GLU A 31 5.81 -6.81 9.47
C GLU A 31 5.69 -7.97 8.48
N GLU A 32 4.60 -7.99 7.73
CA GLU A 32 4.36 -9.01 6.70
C GLU A 32 3.92 -8.35 5.41
N LEU A 33 4.35 -8.93 4.28
CA LEU A 33 3.88 -8.51 2.97
C LEU A 33 2.43 -8.97 2.81
N LEU A 34 1.55 -8.02 2.56
CA LEU A 34 0.12 -8.27 2.44
C LEU A 34 -0.32 -8.40 0.98
N TYR A 35 0.26 -7.59 0.10
CA TYR A 35 -0.23 -7.52 -1.27
C TYR A 35 0.81 -6.90 -2.19
N VAL A 36 0.89 -7.40 -3.43
CA VAL A 36 1.68 -6.80 -4.49
C VAL A 36 0.74 -6.55 -5.66
N GLY A 37 0.76 -5.33 -6.20
CA GLY A 37 -0.14 -4.96 -7.28
C GLY A 37 0.52 -4.08 -8.31
N GLU A 38 -0.23 -3.84 -9.38
CA GLU A 38 0.19 -2.99 -10.49
C GLU A 38 -0.96 -2.06 -10.83
N SER A 39 -0.64 -0.80 -11.15
CA SER A 39 -1.66 0.18 -11.53
C SER A 39 -1.04 1.23 -12.43
N VAL A 40 -1.89 1.86 -13.25
CA VAL A 40 -1.48 3.05 -14.03
C VAL A 40 -1.50 4.30 -13.17
N PHE A 41 -2.17 4.25 -12.01
CA PHE A 41 -2.21 5.35 -11.03
C PHE A 41 -2.03 4.75 -9.64
N VAL A 42 -0.78 4.51 -9.25
CA VAL A 42 -0.46 3.79 -8.01
C VAL A 42 -1.04 4.49 -6.78
N LEU A 43 -0.87 5.81 -6.64
CA LEU A 43 -1.41 6.53 -5.49
C LEU A 43 -2.92 6.38 -5.37
N VAL A 44 -3.64 6.54 -6.47
CA VAL A 44 -5.10 6.44 -6.48
C VAL A 44 -5.53 5.03 -6.11
N ARG A 45 -4.90 4.03 -6.72
CA ARG A 45 -5.22 2.63 -6.44
C ARG A 45 -4.96 2.28 -4.98
N CYS A 46 -3.84 2.73 -4.44
CA CYS A 46 -3.49 2.44 -3.05
C CYS A 46 -4.36 3.21 -2.06
N ALA A 47 -4.79 4.42 -2.41
CA ALA A 47 -5.76 5.15 -1.60
C ALA A 47 -7.09 4.37 -1.53
N THR A 48 -7.50 3.75 -2.64
CA THR A 48 -8.69 2.90 -2.68
C THR A 48 -8.52 1.66 -1.81
N HIS A 49 -7.35 1.00 -1.87
CA HIS A 49 -7.05 -0.13 -0.98
C HIS A 49 -7.16 0.30 0.49
N LEU A 50 -6.57 1.43 0.83
CA LEU A 50 -6.60 1.93 2.21
C LEU A 50 -8.03 2.18 2.67
N TYR A 51 -8.84 2.81 1.83
CA TYR A 51 -10.24 3.08 2.13
C TYR A 51 -11.00 1.78 2.40
N GLU A 52 -10.82 0.78 1.54
CA GLU A 52 -11.50 -0.51 1.71
C GLU A 52 -11.03 -1.25 2.96
N ILE A 53 -9.73 -1.17 3.29
CA ILE A 53 -9.20 -1.77 4.52
C ILE A 53 -9.85 -1.14 5.75
N ILE A 54 -9.94 0.18 5.78
CA ILE A 54 -10.47 0.93 6.94
C ILE A 54 -11.94 0.60 7.21
N LYS A 55 -12.70 0.26 6.19
CA LYS A 55 -14.11 -0.12 6.37
C LYS A 55 -14.29 -1.33 7.27
N GLY A 56 -13.30 -2.21 7.35
CA GLY A 56 -13.40 -3.38 8.21
C GLY A 56 -14.41 -4.41 7.76
N ASN A 57 -14.59 -4.55 6.45
CA ASN A 57 -15.55 -5.51 5.86
C ASN A 57 -14.89 -6.79 5.36
N GLY A 58 -13.67 -7.09 5.83
CA GLY A 58 -12.94 -8.28 5.42
C GLY A 58 -12.00 -8.08 4.24
N TYR A 59 -11.93 -6.89 3.68
CA TYR A 59 -11.04 -6.61 2.56
C TYR A 59 -9.60 -6.90 2.95
N LEU A 60 -8.91 -7.73 2.16
CA LEU A 60 -7.55 -8.21 2.44
C LEU A 60 -7.41 -8.82 3.85
N GLY A 61 -8.51 -9.36 4.38
CA GLY A 61 -8.52 -10.01 5.68
C GLY A 61 -8.78 -9.09 6.87
N PHE A 62 -9.00 -7.79 6.65
CA PHE A 62 -9.22 -6.84 7.76
C PHE A 62 -10.67 -6.81 8.19
N THR A 63 -10.93 -7.33 9.38
CA THR A 63 -12.26 -7.34 9.97
C THR A 63 -12.50 -6.05 10.77
N LYS A 64 -13.78 -5.79 11.08
CA LYS A 64 -14.14 -4.64 11.91
C LYS A 64 -13.46 -4.69 13.28
N GLU A 65 -13.37 -5.88 13.85
CA GLU A 65 -12.72 -6.06 15.15
C GLU A 65 -11.24 -5.67 15.10
N MET A 66 -10.54 -6.07 14.04
CA MET A 66 -9.13 -5.71 13.88
C MET A 66 -8.97 -4.19 13.77
N ILE A 67 -9.81 -3.55 12.97
CA ILE A 67 -9.73 -2.11 12.76
C ILE A 67 -10.01 -1.33 14.07
N GLU A 68 -10.94 -1.81 14.86
CA GLU A 68 -11.33 -1.13 16.10
C GLU A 68 -10.34 -1.38 17.26
N ASN A 69 -9.77 -2.57 17.32
CA ASN A 69 -9.06 -3.02 18.53
C ASN A 69 -7.56 -3.23 18.39
N TYR A 70 -7.04 -3.38 17.18
CA TYR A 70 -5.63 -3.66 16.97
C TYR A 70 -4.83 -2.40 16.65
N ASN A 71 -3.57 -2.38 17.06
CA ASN A 71 -2.61 -1.37 16.61
C ASN A 71 -2.01 -1.84 15.31
N ILE A 72 -2.37 -1.18 14.22
CA ILE A 72 -1.99 -1.60 12.87
C ILE A 72 -1.15 -0.50 12.22
N THR A 73 -0.04 -0.89 11.59
CA THR A 73 0.72 -0.01 10.72
C THR A 73 0.65 -0.58 9.31
N LEU A 74 0.19 0.24 8.37
CA LEU A 74 0.17 -0.12 6.95
C LEU A 74 1.27 0.66 6.25
N ALA A 75 2.07 -0.02 5.45
CA ALA A 75 3.12 0.64 4.67
C ALA A 75 2.89 0.34 3.20
N PHE A 76 2.75 1.41 2.42
CA PHE A 76 2.60 1.34 0.97
C PHE A 76 3.93 1.76 0.35
N LYS A 77 4.54 0.86 -0.42
CA LYS A 77 5.86 1.06 -1.00
C LYS A 77 5.83 0.89 -2.51
N LEU A 78 6.54 1.77 -3.21
CA LEU A 78 6.69 1.66 -4.66
C LEU A 78 7.87 0.75 -4.95
N LEU A 79 7.62 -0.33 -5.68
CA LEU A 79 8.67 -1.28 -6.07
C LEU A 79 9.31 -0.87 -7.38
N ILE A 80 8.51 -0.58 -8.40
CA ILE A 80 8.98 -0.17 -9.73
C ILE A 80 8.04 0.91 -10.25
N SER A 81 8.60 2.04 -10.73
CA SER A 81 7.80 3.09 -11.36
C SER A 81 7.75 2.88 -12.88
N GLU A 82 6.77 3.50 -13.53
CA GLU A 82 6.68 3.51 -14.99
C GLU A 82 7.92 4.16 -15.60
N TYR A 83 8.44 5.18 -14.95
CA TYR A 83 9.67 5.85 -15.36
C TYR A 83 10.83 4.86 -15.42
N ASP A 84 10.98 4.03 -14.39
CA ASP A 84 12.04 3.02 -14.35
C ASP A 84 11.89 1.99 -15.47
N LYS A 85 10.66 1.57 -15.76
CA LYS A 85 10.39 0.62 -16.85
C LYS A 85 10.78 1.21 -18.19
N LYS A 86 10.43 2.47 -18.44
CA LYS A 86 10.78 3.15 -19.69
C LYS A 86 12.28 3.28 -19.86
N MET A 87 12.99 3.61 -18.81
CA MET A 87 14.44 3.74 -18.83
C MET A 87 15.10 2.41 -19.17
N ARG A 88 14.58 1.30 -18.61
CA ARG A 88 15.12 -0.03 -18.93
C ARG A 88 14.90 -0.41 -20.36
N LYS A 89 13.72 -0.09 -20.92
CA LYS A 89 13.41 -0.42 -22.31
C LYS A 89 14.23 0.40 -23.30
N ALA A 90 14.62 1.61 -22.90
CA ALA A 90 15.42 2.47 -23.75
C ALA A 90 16.89 2.03 -23.86
N GLN A 91 17.32 1.14 -22.97
CA GLN A 91 18.65 0.57 -22.98
C GLN A 91 18.66 -0.72 -23.81
#